data_fb01795ebeba2a5852eebead7ba2d04a
#
_entry.id   fb01795ebeba2a5852eebead7ba2d04a
#
_cell.length_a   1.000
_cell.length_b   1.000
_cell.length_c   1.000
_cell.angle_alpha   90.00
_cell.angle_beta   90.00
_cell.angle_gamma   90.00
#
_symmetry.space_group_name_H-M   'P 1'
#
loop_
_entity.id
_entity.type
_entity.pdbx_description
1 polymer ?
#
loop_
_entity_poly.entity_id
_entity_poly.type
_entity_poly.pdbx_seq_one_letter_code
_entity_poly.pdbx_strand_id
1 'polypeptide(L)'
;MKGYYNKPEKTSEVMTEDGWFKTGDLANIDNEGYISIRGRKNSMIVLSNGKNIDPESLENNVISKSNYLIKEIGVFGHNDKLVAIIVPELLEFRKRGITNTKEYIKNVIEDYNLNVHNYEKILDYKIFEEELPKTRMGKIRRFMLPNIYNKNNIEKKKIEEPTNEIYKMLKEYVKKMKGIEPNPEENLELEIGMDSLDVVEFLAYIENSFGIKIDEEQFLKIPNLKLLSEFVEEKATKMEDFEVDWKKIIDEAPNVPKRNMWIIKVLRPMFDLVIKLYFRLKRIDRNKIEEGPQIFVSNHQSFIDALVLSSLLPRSILYNTMFLAIDWYFKKGILKSLVVNGNVIVVDINKNIKKSVEEIAAHVKAGRNVLIFPEGARTKNGKVNKFKKVFAIIAKELDVEVQCLGIKGAFEAYSRYMKFPKSKKIEVAVLEKFKPDGTYDEIVQKAENIIKEYVEE
;
A
#
# COMPACT_ATOMS: atom_id res chain seq x y z
N MET A 1 -32.24 16.97 -38.19
CA MET A 1 -33.40 16.60 -37.31
C MET A 1 -34.37 17.76 -37.37
N LYS A 2 -35.70 17.55 -37.35
CA LYS A 2 -36.71 18.64 -37.42
C LYS A 2 -36.97 19.31 -36.05
N GLY A 3 -36.59 18.69 -34.96
CA GLY A 3 -36.79 19.16 -33.60
C GLY A 3 -37.19 18.05 -32.65
N TYR A 4 -37.38 18.36 -31.36
CA TYR A 4 -37.89 17.45 -30.34
C TYR A 4 -39.43 17.37 -30.42
N TYR A 5 -39.95 16.16 -30.32
CA TYR A 5 -41.42 15.93 -30.40
C TYR A 5 -42.13 16.67 -29.25
N ASN A 6 -43.11 17.51 -29.61
CA ASN A 6 -43.90 18.36 -28.69
C ASN A 6 -43.08 19.20 -27.69
N LYS A 7 -41.86 19.65 -28.07
CA LYS A 7 -41.01 20.51 -27.23
C LYS A 7 -40.38 21.63 -28.06
N PRO A 8 -41.15 22.62 -28.50
CA PRO A 8 -40.66 23.71 -29.35
C PRO A 8 -39.60 24.57 -28.65
N GLU A 9 -39.76 24.87 -27.35
CA GLU A 9 -38.78 25.64 -26.56
C GLU A 9 -37.42 24.95 -26.51
N LYS A 10 -37.40 23.63 -26.20
CA LYS A 10 -36.13 22.86 -26.21
C LYS A 10 -35.54 22.71 -27.61
N THR A 11 -36.36 22.76 -28.63
CA THR A 11 -35.89 22.73 -30.01
C THR A 11 -35.20 24.04 -30.37
N SER A 12 -35.74 25.20 -29.99
CA SER A 12 -35.15 26.51 -30.24
C SER A 12 -33.82 26.73 -29.47
N GLU A 13 -33.64 26.10 -28.32
CA GLU A 13 -32.38 26.15 -27.57
C GLU A 13 -31.25 25.43 -28.32
N VAL A 14 -31.53 24.35 -29.02
CA VAL A 14 -30.53 23.47 -29.63
C VAL A 14 -30.41 23.57 -31.15
N MET A 15 -31.30 24.29 -31.78
CA MET A 15 -31.26 24.57 -33.23
C MET A 15 -30.88 26.03 -33.46
N THR A 16 -29.99 26.27 -34.43
CA THR A 16 -29.70 27.62 -34.91
C THR A 16 -30.75 28.05 -35.96
N GLU A 17 -30.88 29.35 -36.26
CA GLU A 17 -31.79 29.89 -37.24
C GLU A 17 -31.54 29.34 -38.65
N ASP A 18 -30.28 29.03 -38.96
CA ASP A 18 -29.80 28.42 -40.20
C ASP A 18 -29.90 26.87 -40.23
N GLY A 19 -30.51 26.27 -39.18
CA GLY A 19 -30.86 24.85 -39.16
C GLY A 19 -29.81 23.90 -38.63
N TRP A 20 -28.72 24.41 -38.05
CA TRP A 20 -27.71 23.57 -37.40
C TRP A 20 -28.15 23.09 -36.01
N PHE A 21 -27.81 21.84 -35.70
CA PHE A 21 -28.04 21.28 -34.37
C PHE A 21 -26.81 21.46 -33.48
N LYS A 22 -26.97 22.18 -32.36
CA LYS A 22 -25.95 22.35 -31.32
C LYS A 22 -25.84 21.06 -30.51
N THR A 23 -24.83 20.26 -30.74
CA THR A 23 -24.63 18.98 -30.04
C THR A 23 -24.35 19.16 -28.55
N GLY A 24 -23.86 20.33 -28.14
CA GLY A 24 -23.35 20.61 -26.80
C GLY A 24 -21.95 20.07 -26.56
N ASP A 25 -21.31 19.53 -27.60
CA ASP A 25 -19.95 19.08 -27.54
C ASP A 25 -18.97 20.23 -27.86
N LEU A 26 -17.85 20.28 -27.14
CA LEU A 26 -16.72 21.19 -27.43
C LEU A 26 -15.71 20.44 -28.29
N ALA A 27 -15.30 21.05 -29.39
CA ALA A 27 -14.34 20.47 -30.31
C ALA A 27 -13.28 21.50 -30.72
N ASN A 28 -12.10 21.03 -31.06
CA ASN A 28 -11.08 21.78 -31.76
C ASN A 28 -11.05 21.33 -33.23
N ILE A 29 -10.84 22.28 -34.12
CA ILE A 29 -10.57 22.00 -35.55
C ILE A 29 -9.10 22.37 -35.76
N ASP A 30 -8.32 21.43 -36.28
CA ASP A 30 -6.93 21.70 -36.64
C ASP A 30 -6.80 22.41 -38.00
N ASN A 31 -5.58 22.75 -38.37
CA ASN A 31 -5.30 23.45 -39.64
C ASN A 31 -5.61 22.59 -40.88
N GLU A 32 -5.77 21.28 -40.73
CA GLU A 32 -6.10 20.31 -41.79
C GLU A 32 -7.62 20.04 -41.85
N GLY A 33 -8.39 20.62 -40.94
CA GLY A 33 -9.85 20.47 -40.88
C GLY A 33 -10.36 19.27 -40.08
N TYR A 34 -9.47 18.53 -39.36
CA TYR A 34 -9.92 17.44 -38.48
C TYR A 34 -10.53 17.97 -37.20
N ILE A 35 -11.65 17.35 -36.83
CA ILE A 35 -12.39 17.71 -35.62
C ILE A 35 -12.02 16.77 -34.49
N SER A 36 -11.46 17.33 -33.40
CA SER A 36 -11.17 16.62 -32.16
C SER A 36 -12.15 17.04 -31.07
N ILE A 37 -12.98 16.09 -30.58
CA ILE A 37 -13.94 16.35 -29.50
C ILE A 37 -13.16 16.48 -28.20
N ARG A 38 -13.37 17.59 -27.45
CA ARG A 38 -12.72 17.91 -26.17
C ARG A 38 -13.57 17.58 -24.96
N GLY A 39 -14.87 17.36 -25.14
CA GLY A 39 -15.82 17.07 -24.07
C GLY A 39 -17.16 17.76 -24.26
N ARG A 40 -18.03 17.69 -23.25
CA ARG A 40 -19.34 18.35 -23.29
C ARG A 40 -19.32 19.69 -22.58
N LYS A 41 -19.92 20.74 -23.20
CA LYS A 41 -20.01 22.08 -22.62
C LYS A 41 -20.63 22.07 -21.22
N ASN A 42 -21.66 21.25 -21.00
CA ASN A 42 -22.39 21.18 -19.72
C ASN A 42 -21.72 20.28 -18.67
N SER A 43 -20.65 19.54 -19.02
CA SER A 43 -19.88 18.71 -18.08
C SER A 43 -18.57 19.33 -17.64
N MET A 44 -18.17 20.45 -18.25
CA MET A 44 -16.93 21.14 -17.88
C MET A 44 -17.03 21.77 -16.48
N ILE A 45 -15.98 21.64 -15.72
CA ILE A 45 -15.80 22.38 -14.46
C ILE A 45 -15.16 23.72 -14.80
N VAL A 46 -15.86 24.80 -14.46
CA VAL A 46 -15.36 26.17 -14.66
C VAL A 46 -14.89 26.70 -13.31
N LEU A 47 -13.58 27.01 -13.20
CA LEU A 47 -13.01 27.62 -12.00
C LEU A 47 -13.12 29.16 -12.09
N SER A 48 -13.00 29.85 -10.95
CA SER A 48 -13.09 31.31 -10.88
C SER A 48 -12.07 32.05 -11.77
N ASN A 49 -10.92 31.40 -12.03
CA ASN A 49 -9.89 31.89 -12.94
C ASN A 49 -10.24 31.75 -14.45
N GLY A 50 -11.48 31.31 -14.78
CA GLY A 50 -11.97 31.13 -16.14
C GLY A 50 -11.43 29.87 -16.85
N LYS A 51 -10.71 29.01 -16.18
CA LYS A 51 -10.22 27.74 -16.76
C LYS A 51 -11.34 26.70 -16.83
N ASN A 52 -11.48 26.11 -18.00
CA ASN A 52 -12.42 25.02 -18.27
C ASN A 52 -11.68 23.69 -18.16
N ILE A 53 -12.16 22.81 -17.31
CA ILE A 53 -11.57 21.49 -17.06
C ILE A 53 -12.54 20.41 -17.48
N ASP A 54 -12.06 19.48 -18.29
CA ASP A 54 -12.84 18.28 -18.64
C ASP A 54 -12.66 17.22 -17.54
N PRO A 55 -13.67 17.00 -16.70
CA PRO A 55 -13.54 16.04 -15.60
C PRO A 55 -13.46 14.58 -16.09
N GLU A 56 -14.09 14.22 -17.23
CA GLU A 56 -14.03 12.84 -17.74
C GLU A 56 -12.61 12.48 -18.19
N SER A 57 -11.90 13.40 -18.85
CA SER A 57 -10.51 13.20 -19.26
C SER A 57 -9.57 13.06 -18.04
N LEU A 58 -9.77 13.89 -17.03
CA LEU A 58 -9.00 13.85 -15.79
C LEU A 58 -9.25 12.53 -15.02
N GLU A 59 -10.49 12.14 -14.87
CA GLU A 59 -10.90 10.92 -14.20
C GLU A 59 -10.29 9.67 -14.87
N ASN A 60 -10.35 9.60 -16.20
CA ASN A 60 -9.76 8.50 -16.97
C ASN A 60 -8.22 8.44 -16.81
N ASN A 61 -7.56 9.58 -16.73
CA ASN A 61 -6.12 9.64 -16.48
C ASN A 61 -5.77 9.08 -15.10
N VAL A 62 -6.50 9.46 -14.05
CA VAL A 62 -6.28 8.96 -12.68
C VAL A 62 -6.57 7.45 -12.61
N ILE A 63 -7.66 6.96 -13.23
CA ILE A 63 -7.98 5.53 -13.28
C ILE A 63 -6.86 4.74 -13.96
N SER A 64 -6.39 5.21 -15.10
CA SER A 64 -5.27 4.58 -15.83
C SER A 64 -3.99 4.54 -15.01
N LYS A 65 -3.63 5.66 -14.36
CA LYS A 65 -2.46 5.74 -13.45
C LYS A 65 -2.58 4.81 -12.24
N SER A 66 -3.79 4.54 -11.78
CA SER A 66 -4.04 3.58 -10.71
C SER A 66 -3.91 2.12 -11.15
N ASN A 67 -3.56 1.84 -12.40
CA ASN A 67 -3.64 0.50 -13.00
C ASN A 67 -5.01 -0.15 -12.82
N TYR A 68 -6.07 0.65 -12.93
CA TYR A 68 -7.49 0.24 -12.76
C TYR A 68 -7.82 -0.32 -11.36
N LEU A 69 -7.08 0.11 -10.33
CA LEU A 69 -7.40 -0.18 -8.93
C LEU A 69 -8.38 0.83 -8.34
N ILE A 70 -8.55 1.97 -8.99
CA ILE A 70 -9.68 2.87 -8.75
C ILE A 70 -10.81 2.42 -9.68
N LYS A 71 -11.92 1.94 -9.11
CA LYS A 71 -13.12 1.51 -9.82
C LYS A 71 -13.83 2.71 -10.43
N GLU A 72 -14.01 3.75 -9.63
CA GLU A 72 -14.69 4.98 -10.01
C GLU A 72 -14.02 6.18 -9.36
N ILE A 73 -14.04 7.30 -10.07
CA ILE A 73 -13.66 8.59 -9.53
C ILE A 73 -14.59 9.66 -10.07
N GLY A 74 -15.13 10.49 -9.21
CA GLY A 74 -15.97 11.63 -9.59
C GLY A 74 -15.29 12.93 -9.17
N VAL A 75 -14.84 13.71 -10.15
CA VAL A 75 -14.19 15.02 -9.92
C VAL A 75 -15.19 16.15 -10.09
N PHE A 76 -15.16 17.13 -9.20
CA PHE A 76 -16.04 18.31 -9.26
C PHE A 76 -15.36 19.53 -8.62
N GLY A 77 -15.89 20.71 -8.92
CA GLY A 77 -15.43 21.97 -8.30
C GLY A 77 -16.09 22.18 -6.94
N HIS A 78 -15.29 22.46 -5.91
CA HIS A 78 -15.75 22.81 -4.57
C HIS A 78 -14.85 23.91 -3.98
N ASN A 79 -15.45 25.05 -3.56
CA ASN A 79 -14.69 26.17 -3.03
C ASN A 79 -13.49 26.59 -3.90
N ASP A 80 -13.72 26.69 -5.20
CA ASP A 80 -12.72 27.04 -6.22
C ASP A 80 -11.52 26.07 -6.33
N LYS A 81 -11.70 24.86 -5.87
CA LYS A 81 -10.72 23.76 -5.95
C LYS A 81 -11.32 22.56 -6.65
N LEU A 82 -10.48 21.78 -7.30
CA LEU A 82 -10.87 20.45 -7.74
C LEU A 82 -10.79 19.48 -6.56
N VAL A 83 -11.91 18.81 -6.32
CA VAL A 83 -12.00 17.75 -5.32
C VAL A 83 -12.55 16.48 -5.96
N ALA A 84 -12.26 15.32 -5.37
CA ALA A 84 -12.68 14.03 -5.91
C ALA A 84 -13.36 13.15 -4.86
N ILE A 85 -14.28 12.32 -5.32
CA ILE A 85 -14.74 11.13 -4.59
C ILE A 85 -14.22 9.92 -5.34
N ILE A 86 -13.56 9.02 -4.63
CA ILE A 86 -12.84 7.87 -5.20
C ILE A 86 -13.42 6.58 -4.62
N VAL A 87 -13.81 5.66 -5.50
CA VAL A 87 -14.26 4.32 -5.13
C VAL A 87 -13.18 3.31 -5.52
N PRO A 88 -12.53 2.66 -4.56
CA PRO A 88 -11.51 1.65 -4.85
C PRO A 88 -12.11 0.31 -5.26
N GLU A 89 -11.37 -0.48 -6.07
CA GLU A 89 -11.69 -1.87 -6.36
C GLU A 89 -10.98 -2.77 -5.32
N LEU A 90 -11.53 -2.85 -4.11
CA LEU A 90 -10.89 -3.49 -2.95
C LEU A 90 -10.46 -4.94 -3.21
N LEU A 91 -11.24 -5.72 -3.95
CA LEU A 91 -10.87 -7.10 -4.32
C LEU A 91 -9.60 -7.15 -5.17
N GLU A 92 -9.44 -6.22 -6.12
CA GLU A 92 -8.23 -6.15 -6.94
C GLU A 92 -7.02 -5.64 -6.16
N PHE A 93 -7.20 -4.75 -5.19
CA PHE A 93 -6.15 -4.36 -4.26
C PHE A 93 -5.55 -5.57 -3.55
N ARG A 94 -6.40 -6.44 -3.01
CA ARG A 94 -6.00 -7.66 -2.31
C ARG A 94 -5.36 -8.68 -3.24
N LYS A 95 -5.97 -8.98 -4.39
CA LYS A 95 -5.38 -9.90 -5.39
C LYS A 95 -3.97 -9.48 -5.80
N ARG A 96 -3.68 -8.18 -5.83
CA ARG A 96 -2.35 -7.64 -6.14
C ARG A 96 -1.46 -7.47 -4.92
N GLY A 97 -1.93 -7.85 -3.73
CA GLY A 97 -1.18 -7.76 -2.49
C GLY A 97 -0.88 -6.33 -2.04
N ILE A 98 -1.77 -5.38 -2.35
CA ILE A 98 -1.64 -4.00 -1.90
C ILE A 98 -2.39 -3.85 -0.58
N THR A 99 -1.66 -3.64 0.49
CA THR A 99 -2.14 -3.73 1.87
C THR A 99 -2.70 -2.45 2.43
N ASN A 100 -2.35 -1.31 1.85
CA ASN A 100 -2.81 0.01 2.30
C ASN A 100 -3.46 0.77 1.14
N THR A 101 -4.77 0.62 1.02
CA THR A 101 -5.58 1.26 -0.03
C THR A 101 -5.49 2.79 0.04
N LYS A 102 -5.57 3.38 1.24
CA LYS A 102 -5.47 4.84 1.42
C LYS A 102 -4.13 5.37 0.93
N GLU A 103 -3.05 4.76 1.35
CA GLU A 103 -1.71 5.18 0.96
C GLU A 103 -1.49 5.01 -0.55
N TYR A 104 -1.99 3.92 -1.13
CA TYR A 104 -1.91 3.71 -2.57
C TYR A 104 -2.65 4.82 -3.35
N ILE A 105 -3.91 5.11 -2.97
CA ILE A 105 -4.72 6.16 -3.60
C ILE A 105 -4.03 7.52 -3.43
N LYS A 106 -3.56 7.85 -2.23
CA LYS A 106 -2.78 9.08 -1.99
C LYS A 106 -1.63 9.21 -2.98
N ASN A 107 -0.86 8.15 -3.13
CA ASN A 107 0.28 8.12 -4.04
C ASN A 107 -0.12 8.27 -5.52
N VAL A 108 -1.26 7.71 -5.93
CA VAL A 108 -1.79 7.88 -7.30
C VAL A 108 -2.17 9.34 -7.54
N ILE A 109 -2.86 9.97 -6.60
CA ILE A 109 -3.25 11.39 -6.69
C ILE A 109 -2.02 12.31 -6.68
N GLU A 110 -1.03 12.05 -5.81
CA GLU A 110 0.21 12.81 -5.80
C GLU A 110 0.98 12.68 -7.12
N ASP A 111 1.11 11.46 -7.66
CA ASP A 111 1.74 11.24 -8.97
C ASP A 111 0.97 11.91 -10.12
N TYR A 112 -0.36 11.87 -10.08
CA TYR A 112 -1.18 12.63 -11.01
C TYR A 112 -0.89 14.14 -10.91
N ASN A 113 -0.93 14.68 -9.70
CA ASN A 113 -0.73 16.12 -9.43
C ASN A 113 0.66 16.65 -9.82
N LEU A 114 1.69 15.81 -9.81
CA LEU A 114 3.05 16.16 -10.26
C LEU A 114 3.15 16.34 -11.78
N ASN A 115 2.23 15.74 -12.55
CA ASN A 115 2.29 15.66 -14.00
C ASN A 115 1.23 16.52 -14.72
N VAL A 116 0.50 17.37 -13.98
CA VAL A 116 -0.55 18.22 -14.53
C VAL A 116 -0.36 19.67 -14.15
N HIS A 117 -1.06 20.59 -14.84
CA HIS A 117 -1.05 22.01 -14.51
C HIS A 117 -1.69 22.28 -13.15
N ASN A 118 -1.30 23.39 -12.50
CA ASN A 118 -1.79 23.71 -11.16
C ASN A 118 -3.31 23.79 -11.03
N TYR A 119 -4.02 24.20 -12.10
CA TYR A 119 -5.48 24.28 -12.11
C TYR A 119 -6.19 22.94 -12.31
N GLU A 120 -5.45 21.88 -12.71
CA GLU A 120 -5.96 20.52 -12.89
C GLU A 120 -5.67 19.63 -11.68
N LYS A 121 -4.95 20.12 -10.67
CA LYS A 121 -4.61 19.35 -9.49
C LYS A 121 -5.83 19.06 -8.63
N ILE A 122 -5.98 17.81 -8.22
CA ILE A 122 -6.94 17.38 -7.22
C ILE A 122 -6.36 17.74 -5.86
N LEU A 123 -6.95 18.76 -5.20
CA LEU A 123 -6.40 19.30 -3.95
C LEU A 123 -6.95 18.61 -2.70
N ASP A 124 -8.11 17.96 -2.82
CA ASP A 124 -8.69 17.15 -1.76
C ASP A 124 -9.52 16.01 -2.35
N TYR A 125 -9.66 14.91 -1.60
CA TYR A 125 -10.47 13.78 -2.02
C TYR A 125 -11.00 12.98 -0.82
N LYS A 126 -12.11 12.28 -1.07
CA LYS A 126 -12.66 11.29 -0.13
C LYS A 126 -12.71 9.93 -0.78
N ILE A 127 -12.40 8.91 -0.01
CA ILE A 127 -12.58 7.52 -0.43
C ILE A 127 -13.97 7.08 0.02
N PHE A 128 -14.70 6.49 -0.90
CA PHE A 128 -16.07 6.03 -0.73
C PHE A 128 -16.17 4.53 -1.05
N GLU A 129 -17.09 3.83 -0.42
CA GLU A 129 -17.29 2.39 -0.64
C GLU A 129 -18.38 2.10 -1.64
N GLU A 130 -19.40 2.93 -1.63
CA GLU A 130 -20.55 2.78 -2.49
C GLU A 130 -20.26 3.32 -3.90
N GLU A 131 -20.93 2.71 -4.90
CA GLU A 131 -20.84 3.22 -6.26
C GLU A 131 -21.38 4.65 -6.37
N LEU A 132 -20.72 5.46 -7.18
CA LEU A 132 -21.16 6.83 -7.42
C LEU A 132 -22.51 6.85 -8.16
N PRO A 133 -23.37 7.85 -7.90
CA PRO A 133 -24.64 7.95 -8.57
C PRO A 133 -24.48 8.16 -10.07
N LYS A 134 -25.09 7.28 -10.88
CA LYS A 134 -24.99 7.27 -12.34
C LYS A 134 -26.34 7.48 -13.02
N THR A 135 -26.26 7.94 -14.24
CA THR A 135 -27.38 7.92 -15.17
C THR A 135 -27.62 6.48 -15.68
N ARG A 136 -28.76 6.24 -16.35
CA ARG A 136 -29.02 4.94 -17.01
C ARG A 136 -27.97 4.56 -18.06
N MET A 137 -27.20 5.52 -18.55
CA MET A 137 -26.12 5.32 -19.52
C MET A 137 -24.73 5.21 -18.86
N GLY A 138 -24.65 5.04 -17.54
CA GLY A 138 -23.42 4.84 -16.81
C GLY A 138 -22.61 6.11 -16.48
N LYS A 139 -23.07 7.32 -16.85
CA LYS A 139 -22.36 8.57 -16.55
C LYS A 139 -22.62 9.03 -15.14
N ILE A 140 -21.57 9.50 -14.45
CA ILE A 140 -21.63 10.03 -13.08
C ILE A 140 -22.52 11.28 -13.04
N ARG A 141 -23.44 11.31 -12.07
CA ARG A 141 -24.31 12.48 -11.79
C ARG A 141 -23.54 13.48 -10.91
N ARG A 142 -22.67 14.28 -11.53
CA ARG A 142 -21.75 15.21 -10.80
C ARG A 142 -22.46 16.19 -9.89
N PHE A 143 -23.67 16.63 -10.23
CA PHE A 143 -24.47 17.53 -9.39
C PHE A 143 -24.80 16.94 -8.00
N MET A 144 -24.73 15.62 -7.84
CA MET A 144 -24.96 14.93 -6.57
C MET A 144 -23.68 14.80 -5.72
N LEU A 145 -22.49 14.92 -6.34
CA LEU A 145 -21.22 14.70 -5.66
C LEU A 145 -20.95 15.69 -4.51
N PRO A 146 -21.26 17.00 -4.62
CA PRO A 146 -21.08 17.92 -3.51
C PRO A 146 -21.87 17.51 -2.25
N ASN A 147 -23.07 16.98 -2.43
CA ASN A 147 -23.89 16.52 -1.30
C ASN A 147 -23.30 15.28 -0.64
N ILE A 148 -22.76 14.34 -1.44
CA ILE A 148 -22.08 13.14 -0.94
C ILE A 148 -20.80 13.53 -0.21
N TYR A 149 -19.99 14.43 -0.81
CA TYR A 149 -18.76 14.92 -0.22
C TYR A 149 -18.99 15.64 1.13
N ASN A 150 -20.07 16.43 1.24
CA ASN A 150 -20.39 17.18 2.45
C ASN A 150 -21.10 16.33 3.52
N LYS A 151 -21.84 15.28 3.14
CA LYS A 151 -22.58 14.42 4.09
C LYS A 151 -21.69 13.84 5.19
N ASN A 152 -20.44 13.55 4.89
CA ASN A 152 -19.47 13.03 5.87
C ASN A 152 -18.81 14.12 6.74
N ASN A 153 -19.11 15.41 6.51
CA ASN A 153 -18.64 16.52 7.36
C ASN A 153 -19.70 17.04 8.33
N ILE A 154 -20.95 16.61 8.17
CA ILE A 154 -22.03 17.04 9.05
C ILE A 154 -22.51 15.82 9.83
N GLU A 155 -22.28 15.89 11.13
CA GLU A 155 -22.68 14.91 12.13
C GLU A 155 -21.83 13.62 12.20
N LYS A 156 -20.82 13.63 13.11
CA LYS A 156 -20.65 12.48 14.00
C LYS A 156 -21.95 12.37 14.79
N LYS A 157 -23.01 11.77 14.19
CA LYS A 157 -24.16 11.34 14.97
C LYS A 157 -23.60 10.56 16.14
N LYS A 158 -24.12 10.83 17.34
CA LYS A 158 -23.99 9.88 18.45
C LYS A 158 -24.70 8.61 17.98
N ILE A 159 -23.93 7.74 17.31
CA ILE A 159 -24.40 6.44 16.85
C ILE A 159 -24.60 5.65 18.13
N GLU A 160 -25.80 5.11 18.34
CA GLU A 160 -26.05 4.22 19.47
C GLU A 160 -25.09 3.03 19.34
N GLU A 161 -24.22 2.88 20.32
CA GLU A 161 -23.29 1.74 20.36
C GLU A 161 -24.06 0.45 20.61
N PRO A 162 -23.78 -0.62 19.87
CA PRO A 162 -24.31 -1.94 20.19
C PRO A 162 -23.95 -2.32 21.64
N THR A 163 -24.92 -2.86 22.37
CA THR A 163 -24.76 -3.19 23.79
C THR A 163 -24.26 -4.62 24.03
N ASN A 164 -24.17 -5.43 22.96
CA ASN A 164 -23.76 -6.83 23.06
C ASN A 164 -22.28 -6.97 23.47
N GLU A 165 -21.96 -8.03 24.18
CA GLU A 165 -20.61 -8.31 24.69
C GLU A 165 -19.60 -8.50 23.55
N ILE A 166 -20.01 -9.13 22.44
CA ILE A 166 -19.16 -9.38 21.28
C ILE A 166 -18.68 -8.04 20.68
N TYR A 167 -19.60 -7.08 20.52
CA TYR A 167 -19.22 -5.74 20.04
C TYR A 167 -18.18 -5.09 20.96
N LYS A 168 -18.37 -5.18 22.26
CA LYS A 168 -17.43 -4.60 23.25
C LYS A 168 -16.05 -5.24 23.14
N MET A 169 -15.99 -6.57 23.02
CA MET A 169 -14.73 -7.30 22.86
C MET A 169 -14.02 -6.92 21.55
N LEU A 170 -14.74 -6.90 20.42
CA LEU A 170 -14.19 -6.49 19.12
C LEU A 170 -13.70 -5.04 19.12
N LYS A 171 -14.48 -4.13 19.72
CA LYS A 171 -14.14 -2.72 19.86
C LYS A 171 -12.86 -2.52 20.69
N GLU A 172 -12.77 -3.17 21.84
CA GLU A 172 -11.60 -3.07 22.73
C GLU A 172 -10.36 -3.64 22.06
N TYR A 173 -10.49 -4.74 21.32
CA TYR A 173 -9.38 -5.33 20.56
C TYR A 173 -8.86 -4.37 19.48
N VAL A 174 -9.76 -3.76 18.68
CA VAL A 174 -9.38 -2.77 17.66
C VAL A 174 -8.75 -1.54 18.30
N LYS A 175 -9.31 -1.07 19.44
CA LYS A 175 -8.76 0.06 20.20
C LYS A 175 -7.34 -0.24 20.70
N LYS A 176 -7.10 -1.42 21.27
CA LYS A 176 -5.77 -1.88 21.70
C LYS A 176 -4.79 -1.95 20.54
N MET A 177 -5.23 -2.48 19.38
CA MET A 177 -4.41 -2.66 18.20
C MET A 177 -4.04 -1.34 17.49
N LYS A 178 -4.99 -0.39 17.41
CA LYS A 178 -4.82 0.85 16.64
C LYS A 178 -4.56 2.09 17.49
N GLY A 179 -4.80 2.02 18.81
CA GLY A 179 -4.69 3.17 19.73
C GLY A 179 -5.75 4.25 19.52
N ILE A 180 -6.83 3.95 18.80
CA ILE A 180 -7.94 4.88 18.53
C ILE A 180 -9.27 4.27 18.96
N GLU A 181 -10.24 5.11 19.32
CA GLU A 181 -11.59 4.69 19.68
C GLU A 181 -12.43 4.53 18.41
N PRO A 182 -12.75 3.29 17.95
CA PRO A 182 -13.52 3.11 16.73
C PRO A 182 -15.00 3.37 16.95
N ASN A 183 -15.68 4.01 15.98
CA ASN A 183 -17.12 4.09 15.95
C ASN A 183 -17.75 2.81 15.36
N PRO A 184 -19.00 2.45 15.73
CA PRO A 184 -19.64 1.21 15.28
C PRO A 184 -19.74 1.05 13.77
N GLU A 185 -19.92 2.15 13.04
CA GLU A 185 -20.17 2.18 11.59
C GLU A 185 -18.95 2.62 10.77
N GLU A 186 -17.81 2.95 11.43
CA GLU A 186 -16.57 3.28 10.71
C GLU A 186 -15.99 2.05 10.01
N ASN A 187 -15.59 2.22 8.75
CA ASN A 187 -14.93 1.17 8.00
C ASN A 187 -13.55 0.86 8.58
N LEU A 188 -13.33 -0.41 8.92
CA LEU A 188 -12.11 -0.88 9.57
C LEU A 188 -10.84 -0.65 8.73
N GLU A 189 -10.91 -0.83 7.41
CA GLU A 189 -9.76 -0.62 6.53
C GLU A 189 -9.63 0.84 6.08
N LEU A 190 -10.74 1.45 5.64
CA LEU A 190 -10.72 2.77 5.01
C LEU A 190 -10.77 3.94 5.99
N GLU A 191 -11.37 3.81 7.16
CA GLU A 191 -11.50 4.89 8.14
C GLU A 191 -10.61 4.66 9.36
N ILE A 192 -10.65 3.48 9.95
CA ILE A 192 -9.77 3.06 11.06
C ILE A 192 -8.33 2.87 10.57
N GLY A 193 -8.15 2.46 9.29
CA GLY A 193 -6.84 2.29 8.70
C GLY A 193 -6.16 0.98 9.08
N MET A 194 -6.94 -0.10 9.22
CA MET A 194 -6.39 -1.44 9.36
C MET A 194 -5.66 -1.83 8.08
N ASP A 195 -4.42 -2.27 8.20
CA ASP A 195 -3.68 -2.86 7.09
C ASP A 195 -3.92 -4.38 7.03
N SER A 196 -3.33 -5.07 6.05
CA SER A 196 -3.56 -6.52 5.91
C SER A 196 -3.02 -7.33 7.08
N LEU A 197 -2.02 -6.83 7.82
CA LEU A 197 -1.55 -7.49 9.03
C LEU A 197 -2.58 -7.35 10.14
N ASP A 198 -3.08 -6.13 10.34
CA ASP A 198 -4.13 -5.84 11.32
C ASP A 198 -5.38 -6.70 11.05
N VAL A 199 -5.79 -6.82 9.77
CA VAL A 199 -6.94 -7.66 9.38
C VAL A 199 -6.70 -9.14 9.70
N VAL A 200 -5.55 -9.68 9.36
CA VAL A 200 -5.24 -11.10 9.64
C VAL A 200 -5.15 -11.35 11.15
N GLU A 201 -4.55 -10.44 11.90
CA GLU A 201 -4.48 -10.52 13.35
C GLU A 201 -5.89 -10.45 13.97
N PHE A 202 -6.73 -9.57 13.47
CA PHE A 202 -8.12 -9.43 13.91
C PHE A 202 -8.98 -10.65 13.57
N LEU A 203 -8.83 -11.21 12.37
CA LEU A 203 -9.52 -12.45 11.99
C LEU A 203 -9.06 -13.66 12.81
N ALA A 204 -7.77 -13.74 13.14
CA ALA A 204 -7.25 -14.76 14.04
C ALA A 204 -7.80 -14.58 15.46
N TYR A 205 -7.93 -13.35 15.94
CA TYR A 205 -8.60 -13.06 17.20
C TYR A 205 -10.05 -13.56 17.19
N ILE A 206 -10.81 -13.26 16.15
CA ILE A 206 -12.21 -13.70 16.01
C ILE A 206 -12.30 -15.23 15.98
N GLU A 207 -11.45 -15.90 15.20
CA GLU A 207 -11.44 -17.37 15.12
C GLU A 207 -11.14 -18.02 16.48
N ASN A 208 -10.18 -17.48 17.21
CA ASN A 208 -9.81 -18.03 18.51
C ASN A 208 -10.79 -17.67 19.64
N SER A 209 -11.35 -16.45 19.63
CA SER A 209 -12.27 -15.99 20.68
C SER A 209 -13.70 -16.53 20.51
N PHE A 210 -14.16 -16.64 19.27
CA PHE A 210 -15.56 -16.96 18.97
C PHE A 210 -15.74 -18.29 18.20
N GLY A 211 -14.64 -18.93 17.78
CA GLY A 211 -14.69 -20.18 17.04
C GLY A 211 -15.16 -20.05 15.60
N ILE A 212 -15.16 -18.84 15.03
CA ILE A 212 -15.64 -18.55 13.67
C ILE A 212 -14.47 -18.24 12.76
N LYS A 213 -14.36 -18.97 11.67
CA LYS A 213 -13.42 -18.65 10.62
C LYS A 213 -14.07 -17.75 9.57
N ILE A 214 -13.58 -16.53 9.44
CA ILE A 214 -13.98 -15.55 8.44
C ILE A 214 -12.85 -15.43 7.43
N ASP A 215 -13.15 -15.65 6.15
CA ASP A 215 -12.18 -15.39 5.10
C ASP A 215 -12.14 -13.89 4.72
N GLU A 216 -11.10 -13.50 4.01
CA GLU A 216 -10.90 -12.10 3.62
C GLU A 216 -12.01 -11.57 2.71
N GLU A 217 -12.63 -12.40 1.87
CA GLU A 217 -13.73 -11.99 1.00
C GLU A 217 -15.01 -11.72 1.79
N GLN A 218 -15.27 -12.55 2.81
CA GLN A 218 -16.38 -12.33 3.75
C GLN A 218 -16.18 -11.07 4.58
N PHE A 219 -14.95 -10.84 5.07
CA PHE A 219 -14.62 -9.66 5.85
C PHE A 219 -14.83 -8.36 5.06
N LEU A 220 -14.52 -8.34 3.77
CA LEU A 220 -14.80 -7.17 2.90
C LEU A 220 -16.28 -6.82 2.79
N LYS A 221 -17.17 -7.81 2.95
CA LYS A 221 -18.63 -7.61 2.92
C LYS A 221 -19.17 -7.12 4.27
N ILE A 222 -18.33 -7.12 5.32
CA ILE A 222 -18.68 -6.75 6.69
C ILE A 222 -17.70 -5.65 7.16
N PRO A 223 -17.82 -4.43 6.61
CA PRO A 223 -16.74 -3.45 6.70
C PRO A 223 -16.59 -2.77 8.06
N ASN A 224 -17.52 -2.91 9.00
CA ASN A 224 -17.52 -2.19 10.27
C ASN A 224 -17.83 -3.09 11.46
N LEU A 225 -17.54 -2.59 12.67
CA LEU A 225 -17.69 -3.35 13.92
C LEU A 225 -19.13 -3.74 14.24
N LYS A 226 -20.10 -2.92 13.86
CA LYS A 226 -21.52 -3.21 14.12
C LYS A 226 -21.96 -4.44 13.34
N LEU A 227 -21.80 -4.42 12.02
CA LEU A 227 -22.14 -5.56 11.17
C LEU A 227 -21.33 -6.81 11.52
N LEU A 228 -20.05 -6.62 11.90
CA LEU A 228 -19.19 -7.72 12.29
C LEU A 228 -19.65 -8.35 13.61
N SER A 229 -20.05 -7.55 14.59
CA SER A 229 -20.57 -8.09 15.86
C SER A 229 -21.87 -8.87 15.68
N GLU A 230 -22.78 -8.38 14.82
CA GLU A 230 -24.01 -9.07 14.45
C GLU A 230 -23.72 -10.41 13.76
N PHE A 231 -22.79 -10.42 12.80
CA PHE A 231 -22.38 -11.63 12.09
C PHE A 231 -21.71 -12.66 13.02
N VAL A 232 -20.87 -12.18 13.95
CA VAL A 232 -20.21 -13.04 14.93
C VAL A 232 -21.23 -13.59 15.93
N GLU A 233 -22.16 -12.77 16.41
CA GLU A 233 -23.22 -13.17 17.35
C GLU A 233 -24.10 -14.30 16.79
N GLU A 234 -24.44 -14.24 15.49
CA GLU A 234 -25.23 -15.26 14.82
C GLU A 234 -24.50 -16.62 14.72
N LYS A 235 -23.16 -16.62 14.63
CA LYS A 235 -22.37 -17.80 14.30
C LYS A 235 -21.41 -18.28 15.38
N ALA A 236 -21.29 -17.56 16.49
CA ALA A 236 -20.36 -17.91 17.56
C ALA A 236 -20.62 -19.30 18.15
N THR A 237 -19.57 -20.11 18.22
CA THR A 237 -19.61 -21.44 18.85
C THR A 237 -19.01 -21.43 20.26
N LYS A 238 -18.29 -20.37 20.61
CA LYS A 238 -17.71 -20.11 21.93
C LYS A 238 -17.56 -18.60 22.15
N MET A 239 -17.23 -18.20 23.34
CA MET A 239 -16.96 -16.82 23.68
C MET A 239 -15.86 -16.77 24.75
N GLU A 240 -14.65 -16.52 24.33
CA GLU A 240 -13.46 -16.45 25.18
C GLU A 240 -12.61 -15.25 24.73
N ASP A 241 -12.04 -14.49 25.66
CA ASP A 241 -11.09 -13.44 25.29
C ASP A 241 -9.74 -14.08 24.94
N PHE A 242 -9.25 -13.81 23.75
CA PHE A 242 -8.04 -14.46 23.20
C PHE A 242 -7.06 -13.40 22.70
N GLU A 243 -5.82 -13.48 23.14
CA GLU A 243 -4.72 -12.76 22.52
C GLU A 243 -4.03 -13.63 21.47
N VAL A 244 -3.65 -13.06 20.32
CA VAL A 244 -2.91 -13.81 19.28
C VAL A 244 -1.55 -14.21 19.85
N ASP A 245 -1.38 -15.50 20.04
CA ASP A 245 -0.13 -16.09 20.54
C ASP A 245 0.86 -16.29 19.38
N TRP A 246 1.60 -15.22 19.07
CA TRP A 246 2.66 -15.26 18.07
C TRP A 246 3.73 -16.29 18.42
N LYS A 247 3.99 -16.48 19.71
CA LYS A 247 4.97 -17.47 20.19
C LYS A 247 4.58 -18.87 19.75
N LYS A 248 3.32 -19.26 19.94
CA LYS A 248 2.79 -20.55 19.50
C LYS A 248 2.94 -20.74 17.99
N ILE A 249 2.57 -19.72 17.20
CA ILE A 249 2.69 -19.72 15.74
C ILE A 249 4.15 -19.93 15.32
N ILE A 250 5.07 -19.22 15.96
CA ILE A 250 6.50 -19.32 15.70
C ILE A 250 7.06 -20.66 16.15
N ASP A 251 6.59 -21.20 17.27
CA ASP A 251 7.04 -22.51 17.78
C ASP A 251 6.64 -23.67 16.87
N GLU A 252 5.50 -23.56 16.21
CA GLU A 252 5.01 -24.51 15.19
C GLU A 252 5.73 -24.40 13.84
N ALA A 253 6.64 -23.44 13.67
CA ALA A 253 7.36 -23.21 12.41
C ALA A 253 8.14 -24.47 11.96
N PRO A 254 8.05 -24.83 10.67
CA PRO A 254 8.65 -26.07 10.15
C PRO A 254 10.18 -26.02 10.13
N ASN A 255 10.82 -27.18 10.19
CA ASN A 255 12.25 -27.27 9.98
C ASN A 255 12.62 -26.95 8.52
N VAL A 256 13.60 -26.10 8.32
CA VAL A 256 14.07 -25.73 6.99
C VAL A 256 15.37 -26.43 6.61
N PRO A 257 15.49 -26.95 5.37
CA PRO A 257 16.70 -27.65 4.94
C PRO A 257 17.89 -26.68 4.79
N LYS A 258 19.10 -27.23 4.94
CA LYS A 258 20.33 -26.52 4.58
C LYS A 258 20.34 -26.24 3.09
N ARG A 259 20.66 -24.99 2.70
CA ARG A 259 20.75 -24.57 1.28
C ARG A 259 22.21 -24.54 0.83
N ASN A 260 22.42 -24.93 -0.42
CA ASN A 260 23.76 -24.90 -1.03
C ASN A 260 24.02 -23.54 -1.70
N MET A 261 24.36 -22.53 -1.03
CA MET A 261 24.56 -21.13 -1.49
C MET A 261 25.55 -20.95 -2.67
N TRP A 262 25.72 -21.96 -3.57
CA TRP A 262 26.72 -21.95 -4.63
C TRP A 262 26.52 -20.77 -5.61
N ILE A 263 25.28 -20.45 -5.95
CA ILE A 263 24.99 -19.32 -6.85
C ILE A 263 25.52 -18.01 -6.27
N ILE A 264 25.28 -17.75 -4.98
CA ILE A 264 25.76 -16.54 -4.31
C ILE A 264 27.29 -16.53 -4.24
N LYS A 265 27.91 -17.67 -4.00
CA LYS A 265 29.38 -17.80 -3.97
C LYS A 265 30.01 -17.45 -5.32
N VAL A 266 29.36 -17.81 -6.43
CA VAL A 266 29.84 -17.54 -7.79
C VAL A 266 29.53 -16.10 -8.23
N LEU A 267 28.30 -15.64 -8.02
CA LEU A 267 27.85 -14.35 -8.54
C LEU A 267 28.40 -13.14 -7.74
N ARG A 268 28.61 -13.30 -6.45
CA ARG A 268 29.02 -12.19 -5.58
C ARG A 268 30.29 -11.46 -6.03
N PRO A 269 31.42 -12.13 -6.35
CA PRO A 269 32.62 -11.41 -6.74
C PRO A 269 32.40 -10.50 -7.95
N MET A 270 31.61 -10.96 -8.91
CA MET A 270 31.26 -10.20 -10.11
C MET A 270 30.41 -8.98 -9.74
N PHE A 271 29.35 -9.18 -8.93
CA PHE A 271 28.49 -8.08 -8.50
C PHE A 271 29.24 -7.08 -7.61
N ASP A 272 30.09 -7.53 -6.67
CA ASP A 272 30.89 -6.66 -5.82
C ASP A 272 31.78 -5.71 -6.66
N LEU A 273 32.37 -6.23 -7.75
CA LEU A 273 33.20 -5.42 -8.65
C LEU A 273 32.34 -4.37 -9.38
N VAL A 274 31.22 -4.78 -9.98
CA VAL A 274 30.32 -3.87 -10.70
C VAL A 274 29.77 -2.79 -9.76
N ILE A 275 29.26 -3.18 -8.60
CA ILE A 275 28.67 -2.24 -7.63
C ILE A 275 29.74 -1.26 -7.14
N LYS A 276 30.94 -1.74 -6.80
CA LYS A 276 32.03 -0.89 -6.33
C LYS A 276 32.46 0.13 -7.38
N LEU A 277 32.61 -0.27 -8.63
CA LEU A 277 33.11 0.61 -9.69
C LEU A 277 32.00 1.54 -10.24
N TYR A 278 30.82 0.98 -10.55
CA TYR A 278 29.75 1.72 -11.20
C TYR A 278 29.04 2.69 -10.26
N PHE A 279 28.71 2.23 -9.03
CA PHE A 279 28.01 3.06 -8.03
C PHE A 279 28.95 3.71 -7.01
N ARG A 280 30.28 3.58 -7.15
CA ARG A 280 31.26 4.15 -6.21
C ARG A 280 30.89 3.85 -4.77
N LEU A 281 30.53 2.57 -4.49
CA LEU A 281 29.98 2.13 -3.24
C LEU A 281 30.92 2.38 -2.06
N LYS A 282 30.43 3.11 -1.05
CA LYS A 282 31.10 3.30 0.25
C LYS A 282 30.45 2.41 1.29
N ARG A 283 31.24 1.62 1.99
CA ARG A 283 30.82 0.75 3.10
C ARG A 283 31.28 1.35 4.41
N ILE A 284 30.37 1.58 5.35
CA ILE A 284 30.62 2.24 6.64
C ILE A 284 30.41 1.20 7.72
N ASP A 285 31.36 1.13 8.65
CA ASP A 285 31.31 0.31 9.86
C ASP A 285 31.11 -1.19 9.68
N ARG A 286 31.50 -1.71 8.52
CA ARG A 286 31.33 -3.13 8.15
C ARG A 286 31.88 -4.11 9.17
N ASN A 287 32.93 -3.73 9.89
CA ASN A 287 33.59 -4.52 10.92
C ASN A 287 32.81 -4.64 12.23
N LYS A 288 31.71 -3.86 12.37
CA LYS A 288 30.81 -3.93 13.51
C LYS A 288 29.76 -5.05 13.42
N ILE A 289 29.68 -5.75 12.27
CA ILE A 289 28.75 -6.88 12.14
C ILE A 289 29.33 -8.09 12.85
N GLU A 290 28.60 -8.56 13.85
CA GLU A 290 28.94 -9.74 14.64
C GLU A 290 28.35 -11.02 14.06
N GLU A 291 28.96 -12.16 14.37
CA GLU A 291 28.43 -13.48 14.04
C GLU A 291 27.32 -13.87 15.01
N GLY A 292 26.35 -14.65 14.53
CA GLY A 292 25.22 -15.12 15.30
C GLY A 292 23.89 -14.86 14.56
N PRO A 293 22.80 -15.50 14.96
CA PRO A 293 21.49 -15.25 14.39
C PRO A 293 21.04 -13.82 14.76
N GLN A 294 20.69 -13.03 13.75
CA GLN A 294 20.21 -11.66 13.92
C GLN A 294 19.24 -11.29 12.79
N ILE A 295 18.36 -10.36 13.06
CA ILE A 295 17.47 -9.79 12.07
C ILE A 295 18.05 -8.48 11.59
N PHE A 296 18.47 -8.45 10.32
CA PHE A 296 18.87 -7.22 9.64
C PHE A 296 17.64 -6.48 9.16
N VAL A 297 17.58 -5.19 9.48
CA VAL A 297 16.50 -4.28 9.09
C VAL A 297 17.09 -3.10 8.34
N SER A 298 16.54 -2.77 7.16
CA SER A 298 17.04 -1.66 6.34
C SER A 298 15.91 -0.91 5.64
N ASN A 299 16.15 0.36 5.29
CA ASN A 299 15.30 1.13 4.39
C ASN A 299 15.34 0.56 2.96
N HIS A 300 14.29 0.85 2.16
CA HIS A 300 14.11 0.28 0.83
C HIS A 300 13.96 1.37 -0.23
N GLN A 301 15.05 1.67 -0.95
CA GLN A 301 15.12 2.75 -1.93
C GLN A 301 15.04 2.29 -3.39
N SER A 302 15.59 1.09 -3.69
CA SER A 302 15.92 0.72 -5.05
C SER A 302 15.78 -0.78 -5.33
N PHE A 303 15.75 -1.15 -6.59
CA PHE A 303 15.87 -2.56 -7.02
C PHE A 303 17.21 -3.21 -6.67
N ILE A 304 18.25 -2.41 -6.44
CA ILE A 304 19.60 -2.90 -6.16
C ILE A 304 19.92 -2.97 -4.67
N ASP A 305 18.98 -2.63 -3.77
CA ASP A 305 19.22 -2.57 -2.33
C ASP A 305 19.75 -3.90 -1.76
N ALA A 306 19.12 -5.02 -2.12
CA ALA A 306 19.59 -6.33 -1.69
C ALA A 306 21.03 -6.64 -2.16
N LEU A 307 21.41 -6.18 -3.36
CA LEU A 307 22.75 -6.35 -3.89
C LEU A 307 23.77 -5.49 -3.16
N VAL A 308 23.46 -4.21 -2.90
CA VAL A 308 24.39 -3.31 -2.19
C VAL A 308 24.56 -3.73 -0.73
N LEU A 309 23.47 -4.17 -0.06
CA LEU A 309 23.56 -4.74 1.29
C LEU A 309 24.32 -6.07 1.32
N SER A 310 24.13 -6.94 0.32
CA SER A 310 24.91 -8.18 0.24
C SER A 310 26.40 -7.90 0.16
N SER A 311 26.82 -6.78 -0.44
CA SER A 311 28.21 -6.37 -0.51
C SER A 311 28.73 -5.76 0.79
N LEU A 312 27.86 -5.22 1.66
CA LEU A 312 28.20 -4.75 3.00
C LEU A 312 28.52 -5.92 3.92
N LEU A 313 27.75 -7.01 3.87
CA LEU A 313 27.90 -8.15 4.75
C LEU A 313 29.23 -8.90 4.54
N PRO A 314 29.97 -9.29 5.59
CA PRO A 314 31.06 -10.25 5.50
C PRO A 314 30.61 -11.57 4.82
N ARG A 315 31.55 -12.32 4.22
CA ARG A 315 31.17 -13.56 3.49
C ARG A 315 30.53 -14.61 4.38
N SER A 316 31.07 -14.82 5.61
CA SER A 316 30.50 -15.75 6.59
C SER A 316 29.05 -15.40 6.92
N ILE A 317 28.79 -14.14 7.19
CA ILE A 317 27.46 -13.61 7.51
C ILE A 317 26.52 -13.72 6.29
N LEU A 318 26.95 -13.26 5.10
CA LEU A 318 26.12 -13.29 3.89
C LEU A 318 25.64 -14.70 3.53
N TYR A 319 26.53 -15.71 3.63
CA TYR A 319 26.17 -17.08 3.30
C TYR A 319 25.20 -17.71 4.31
N ASN A 320 25.04 -17.09 5.47
CA ASN A 320 24.06 -17.44 6.48
C ASN A 320 22.87 -16.45 6.56
N THR A 321 22.78 -15.48 5.65
CA THR A 321 21.71 -14.48 5.63
C THR A 321 20.71 -14.77 4.52
N MET A 322 19.42 -14.81 4.87
CA MET A 322 18.30 -14.96 3.95
C MET A 322 17.67 -13.61 3.66
N PHE A 323 17.39 -13.33 2.39
CA PHE A 323 16.74 -12.10 1.93
C PHE A 323 15.28 -12.38 1.62
N LEU A 324 14.39 -11.55 2.14
CA LEU A 324 12.96 -11.66 1.84
C LEU A 324 12.63 -11.07 0.48
N ALA A 325 11.82 -11.77 -0.29
CA ALA A 325 11.36 -11.34 -1.61
C ALA A 325 9.88 -11.65 -1.82
N ILE A 326 9.22 -10.85 -2.64
CA ILE A 326 7.80 -11.03 -3.00
C ILE A 326 7.70 -12.04 -4.15
N ASP A 327 6.76 -12.99 -4.03
CA ASP A 327 6.57 -14.18 -4.87
C ASP A 327 6.60 -13.93 -6.39
N TRP A 328 5.94 -12.91 -6.87
CA TRP A 328 5.70 -12.74 -8.30
C TRP A 328 6.96 -12.49 -9.16
N TYR A 329 8.02 -11.92 -8.58
CA TYR A 329 9.30 -11.72 -9.28
C TYR A 329 10.09 -13.02 -9.49
N PHE A 330 9.89 -14.02 -8.61
CA PHE A 330 10.74 -15.21 -8.53
C PHE A 330 10.12 -16.47 -9.14
N LYS A 331 9.00 -16.35 -9.85
CA LYS A 331 8.28 -17.51 -10.43
C LYS A 331 8.97 -18.14 -11.65
N LYS A 332 9.82 -17.37 -12.37
CA LYS A 332 10.41 -17.82 -13.65
C LYS A 332 11.91 -17.49 -13.79
N GLY A 333 12.62 -18.29 -14.60
CA GLY A 333 13.99 -18.02 -15.04
C GLY A 333 15.07 -18.14 -13.96
N ILE A 334 16.15 -17.38 -14.13
CA ILE A 334 17.33 -17.37 -13.24
C ILE A 334 16.95 -16.99 -11.80
N LEU A 335 15.98 -16.10 -11.61
CA LEU A 335 15.53 -15.68 -10.28
C LEU A 335 14.93 -16.83 -9.47
N LYS A 336 14.25 -17.80 -10.11
CA LYS A 336 13.80 -19.02 -9.44
C LYS A 336 14.98 -19.83 -8.86
N SER A 337 16.12 -19.82 -9.52
CA SER A 337 17.32 -20.51 -9.03
C SER A 337 17.89 -19.86 -7.77
N LEU A 338 17.72 -18.55 -7.57
CA LEU A 338 18.11 -17.85 -6.33
C LEU A 338 17.28 -18.30 -5.13
N VAL A 339 16.01 -18.70 -5.34
CA VAL A 339 15.16 -19.24 -4.30
C VAL A 339 15.60 -20.65 -3.89
N VAL A 340 15.95 -21.49 -4.85
CA VAL A 340 16.31 -22.91 -4.61
C VAL A 340 17.76 -23.05 -4.14
N ASN A 341 18.70 -22.38 -4.83
CA ASN A 341 20.14 -22.54 -4.67
C ASN A 341 20.85 -21.27 -4.15
N GLY A 342 20.09 -20.27 -3.76
CA GLY A 342 20.57 -19.01 -3.21
C GLY A 342 20.01 -18.75 -1.82
N ASN A 343 20.07 -17.49 -1.43
CA ASN A 343 19.69 -16.99 -0.11
C ASN A 343 18.39 -16.12 -0.14
N VAL A 344 17.44 -16.48 -0.98
CA VAL A 344 16.14 -15.78 -1.07
C VAL A 344 15.03 -16.65 -0.47
N ILE A 345 14.25 -16.05 0.43
CA ILE A 345 12.98 -16.59 0.92
C ILE A 345 11.88 -15.84 0.19
N VAL A 346 10.99 -16.59 -0.45
CA VAL A 346 9.82 -16.00 -1.07
C VAL A 346 8.67 -16.04 -0.08
N VAL A 347 8.22 -14.87 0.34
CA VAL A 347 7.09 -14.71 1.26
C VAL A 347 6.00 -13.89 0.60
N ASP A 348 4.77 -14.24 0.87
CA ASP A 348 3.59 -13.44 0.48
C ASP A 348 2.93 -12.86 1.74
N ILE A 349 3.60 -11.86 2.32
CA ILE A 349 3.14 -11.17 3.54
C ILE A 349 1.72 -10.63 3.35
N ASN A 350 1.30 -10.40 2.12
CA ASN A 350 0.02 -9.79 1.80
C ASN A 350 -1.13 -10.81 1.68
N LYS A 351 -0.82 -12.09 1.40
CA LYS A 351 -1.84 -13.14 1.25
C LYS A 351 -1.91 -14.10 2.42
N ASN A 352 -0.80 -14.37 3.07
CA ASN A 352 -0.77 -15.29 4.21
C ASN A 352 0.36 -14.91 5.16
N ILE A 353 0.06 -13.97 6.06
CA ILE A 353 1.03 -13.44 6.98
C ILE A 353 1.47 -14.47 8.01
N LYS A 354 0.54 -15.32 8.50
CA LYS A 354 0.86 -16.42 9.44
C LYS A 354 1.94 -17.30 8.84
N LYS A 355 1.72 -17.79 7.62
CA LYS A 355 2.70 -18.63 6.90
C LYS A 355 4.02 -17.89 6.64
N SER A 356 3.97 -16.59 6.35
CA SER A 356 5.17 -15.80 6.13
C SER A 356 5.97 -15.64 7.42
N VAL A 357 5.32 -15.40 8.55
CA VAL A 357 5.97 -15.37 9.88
C VAL A 357 6.56 -16.73 10.21
N GLU A 358 5.83 -17.84 10.02
CA GLU A 358 6.32 -19.21 10.21
C GLU A 358 7.57 -19.49 9.36
N GLU A 359 7.56 -19.13 8.07
CA GLU A 359 8.69 -19.34 7.17
C GLU A 359 9.94 -18.53 7.58
N ILE A 360 9.76 -17.27 7.95
CA ILE A 360 10.86 -16.41 8.40
C ILE A 360 11.41 -16.97 9.73
N ALA A 361 10.53 -17.25 10.69
CA ALA A 361 10.89 -17.79 11.99
C ALA A 361 11.64 -19.13 11.89
N ALA A 362 11.22 -20.01 10.98
CA ALA A 362 11.90 -21.27 10.71
C ALA A 362 13.36 -21.09 10.31
N HIS A 363 13.67 -20.07 9.52
CA HIS A 363 15.05 -19.75 9.16
C HIS A 363 15.86 -19.19 10.34
N VAL A 364 15.26 -18.31 11.15
CA VAL A 364 15.91 -17.77 12.35
C VAL A 364 16.18 -18.88 13.37
N LYS A 365 15.21 -19.75 13.63
CA LYS A 365 15.38 -20.95 14.51
C LYS A 365 16.47 -21.89 14.02
N ALA A 366 16.70 -21.96 12.70
CA ALA A 366 17.80 -22.74 12.12
C ALA A 366 19.17 -22.04 12.24
N GLY A 367 19.29 -20.95 13.03
CA GLY A 367 20.52 -20.20 13.26
C GLY A 367 20.94 -19.31 12.10
N ARG A 368 20.00 -18.95 11.20
CA ARG A 368 20.29 -18.06 10.06
C ARG A 368 19.91 -16.62 10.38
N ASN A 369 20.61 -15.71 9.74
CA ASN A 369 20.20 -14.32 9.70
C ASN A 369 19.08 -14.12 8.67
N VAL A 370 18.22 -13.14 8.89
CA VAL A 370 17.20 -12.74 7.93
C VAL A 370 17.31 -11.24 7.70
N LEU A 371 17.33 -10.79 6.44
CA LEU A 371 17.30 -9.39 6.07
C LEU A 371 15.92 -9.00 5.57
N ILE A 372 15.35 -8.00 6.22
CA ILE A 372 13.97 -7.53 6.01
C ILE A 372 14.00 -6.05 5.64
N PHE A 373 13.20 -5.68 4.64
CA PHE A 373 12.84 -4.30 4.35
C PHE A 373 11.44 -4.04 4.95
N PRO A 374 11.35 -3.50 6.17
CA PRO A 374 10.08 -3.44 6.90
C PRO A 374 9.07 -2.45 6.29
N GLU A 375 9.51 -1.57 5.40
CA GLU A 375 8.63 -0.69 4.63
C GLU A 375 7.64 -1.48 3.73
N GLY A 376 7.97 -2.72 3.38
CA GLY A 376 7.16 -3.58 2.52
C GLY A 376 7.10 -3.17 1.05
N ALA A 377 7.61 -1.99 0.70
CA ALA A 377 7.72 -1.48 -0.66
C ALA A 377 8.85 -0.46 -0.77
N ARG A 378 9.42 -0.31 -1.97
CA ARG A 378 10.43 0.73 -2.23
C ARG A 378 9.83 2.12 -2.12
N THR A 379 10.58 3.03 -1.48
CA THR A 379 10.21 4.44 -1.34
C THR A 379 9.89 5.09 -2.69
N LYS A 380 9.01 6.09 -2.67
CA LYS A 380 8.63 6.85 -3.86
C LYS A 380 9.33 8.20 -3.96
N ASN A 381 9.81 8.72 -2.85
CA ASN A 381 10.39 10.05 -2.72
C ASN A 381 11.80 10.07 -2.12
N GLY A 382 12.39 8.88 -1.90
CA GLY A 382 13.71 8.74 -1.28
C GLY A 382 13.70 8.73 0.26
N LYS A 383 12.58 9.09 0.90
CA LYS A 383 12.44 9.09 2.37
C LYS A 383 12.09 7.70 2.89
N VAL A 384 12.34 7.48 4.17
CA VAL A 384 11.98 6.23 4.86
C VAL A 384 10.48 6.22 5.13
N ASN A 385 9.80 5.14 4.70
CA ASN A 385 8.38 4.93 4.99
C ASN A 385 8.20 4.29 6.37
N LYS A 386 6.96 4.28 6.87
CA LYS A 386 6.61 3.64 8.14
C LYS A 386 6.91 2.14 8.10
N PHE A 387 7.48 1.62 9.19
CA PHE A 387 7.86 0.22 9.31
C PHE A 387 6.69 -0.65 9.76
N LYS A 388 6.65 -1.89 9.26
CA LYS A 388 5.69 -2.94 9.63
C LYS A 388 6.26 -3.82 10.75
N LYS A 389 5.38 -4.43 11.56
CA LYS A 389 5.70 -5.14 12.80
C LYS A 389 6.35 -6.52 12.63
N VAL A 390 6.30 -7.16 11.45
CA VAL A 390 6.72 -8.57 11.26
C VAL A 390 8.11 -8.88 11.82
N PHE A 391 9.09 -8.02 11.58
CA PHE A 391 10.45 -8.23 12.09
C PHE A 391 10.51 -8.14 13.61
N ALA A 392 9.75 -7.23 14.22
CA ALA A 392 9.71 -7.02 15.66
C ALA A 392 9.07 -8.20 16.39
N ILE A 393 7.98 -8.76 15.82
CA ILE A 393 7.35 -9.98 16.33
C ILE A 393 8.36 -11.13 16.35
N ILE A 394 9.01 -11.39 15.23
CA ILE A 394 9.98 -12.50 15.12
C ILE A 394 11.19 -12.27 16.04
N ALA A 395 11.71 -11.03 16.08
CA ALA A 395 12.84 -10.67 16.94
C ALA A 395 12.52 -10.94 18.40
N LYS A 396 11.37 -10.46 18.87
CA LYS A 396 10.96 -10.57 20.27
C LYS A 396 10.64 -12.00 20.68
N GLU A 397 9.83 -12.71 19.88
CA GLU A 397 9.40 -14.06 20.23
C GLU A 397 10.54 -15.10 20.17
N LEU A 398 11.59 -14.83 19.38
CA LEU A 398 12.78 -15.68 19.32
C LEU A 398 13.97 -15.15 20.13
N ASP A 399 13.82 -14.01 20.81
CA ASP A 399 14.88 -13.32 21.56
C ASP A 399 16.15 -13.10 20.70
N VAL A 400 15.97 -12.60 19.47
CA VAL A 400 17.03 -12.39 18.49
C VAL A 400 17.26 -10.90 18.26
N GLU A 401 18.51 -10.47 18.33
CA GLU A 401 18.90 -9.06 18.18
C GLU A 401 18.55 -8.49 16.79
N VAL A 402 18.19 -7.22 16.78
CA VAL A 402 17.92 -6.45 15.58
C VAL A 402 19.13 -5.60 15.23
N GLN A 403 19.70 -5.80 14.04
CA GLN A 403 20.78 -4.99 13.49
C GLN A 403 20.24 -4.06 12.42
N CYS A 404 20.25 -2.76 12.68
CA CYS A 404 19.88 -1.76 11.69
C CYS A 404 20.98 -1.54 10.65
N LEU A 405 20.59 -1.43 9.40
CA LEU A 405 21.44 -1.10 8.25
C LEU A 405 20.83 0.11 7.51
N GLY A 406 21.69 0.99 7.00
CA GLY A 406 21.24 2.17 6.26
C GLY A 406 21.74 2.19 4.82
N ILE A 407 20.90 2.67 3.90
CA ILE A 407 21.23 2.89 2.48
C ILE A 407 20.97 4.35 2.14
N LYS A 408 21.97 5.04 1.57
CA LYS A 408 21.86 6.40 0.98
C LYS A 408 22.27 6.39 -0.48
N GLY A 409 21.58 7.18 -1.32
CA GLY A 409 21.92 7.39 -2.73
C GLY A 409 21.45 6.31 -3.69
N ALA A 410 20.81 5.24 -3.21
CA ALA A 410 20.28 4.19 -4.07
C ALA A 410 19.01 4.64 -4.82
N PHE A 411 18.23 5.55 -4.25
CA PHE A 411 17.07 6.15 -4.92
C PHE A 411 17.50 6.98 -6.15
N GLU A 412 18.53 7.82 -6.03
CA GLU A 412 19.08 8.63 -7.12
C GLU A 412 19.83 7.77 -8.15
N ALA A 413 20.33 6.62 -7.73
CA ALA A 413 21.02 5.67 -8.60
C ALA A 413 20.06 4.84 -9.43
N TYR A 414 19.01 4.28 -8.83
CA TYR A 414 18.06 3.42 -9.55
C TYR A 414 16.68 3.34 -8.83
N SER A 415 15.93 4.43 -8.87
CA SER A 415 14.57 4.46 -8.31
C SER A 415 13.59 3.63 -9.15
N ARG A 416 12.41 3.38 -8.59
CA ARG A 416 11.31 2.67 -9.26
C ARG A 416 10.82 3.32 -10.56
N TYR A 417 11.15 4.58 -10.80
CA TYR A 417 10.76 5.36 -11.99
C TYR A 417 11.79 5.32 -13.11
N MET A 418 12.97 4.74 -12.86
CA MET A 418 14.06 4.72 -13.84
C MET A 418 14.07 3.41 -14.63
N LYS A 419 14.27 3.53 -15.94
CA LYS A 419 14.43 2.38 -16.85
C LYS A 419 15.81 1.72 -16.69
N PHE A 420 16.85 2.53 -16.45
CA PHE A 420 18.23 2.09 -16.30
C PHE A 420 18.90 2.76 -15.12
N PRO A 421 19.83 2.07 -14.44
CA PRO A 421 20.57 2.66 -13.34
C PRO A 421 21.51 3.78 -13.82
N LYS A 422 21.70 4.78 -12.98
CA LYS A 422 22.67 5.88 -13.18
C LYS A 422 23.87 5.67 -12.28
N SER A 423 25.06 6.01 -12.76
CA SER A 423 26.28 6.00 -11.94
C SER A 423 26.25 7.11 -10.90
N LYS A 424 25.73 6.78 -9.73
CA LYS A 424 25.67 7.65 -8.54
C LYS A 424 26.40 6.99 -7.39
N LYS A 425 26.87 7.80 -6.45
CA LYS A 425 27.48 7.29 -5.24
C LYS A 425 26.41 6.68 -4.34
N ILE A 426 26.67 5.47 -3.86
CA ILE A 426 25.81 4.79 -2.87
C ILE A 426 26.63 4.58 -1.61
N GLU A 427 26.03 4.88 -0.48
CA GLU A 427 26.60 4.57 0.83
C GLU A 427 25.74 3.54 1.55
N VAL A 428 26.38 2.54 2.14
CA VAL A 428 25.73 1.55 3.01
C VAL A 428 26.45 1.51 4.34
N ALA A 429 25.69 1.50 5.43
CA ALA A 429 26.22 1.59 6.78
C ALA A 429 25.66 0.50 7.69
N VAL A 430 26.49 0.05 8.60
CA VAL A 430 26.06 -0.71 9.78
C VAL A 430 25.73 0.31 10.87
N LEU A 431 24.48 0.30 11.31
CA LEU A 431 23.97 1.22 12.34
C LEU A 431 23.92 0.52 13.71
N GLU A 432 23.10 1.02 14.61
CA GLU A 432 22.91 0.43 15.93
C GLU A 432 22.35 -0.99 15.88
N LYS A 433 22.85 -1.85 16.77
CA LYS A 433 22.29 -3.17 17.07
C LYS A 433 21.67 -3.13 18.46
N PHE A 434 20.49 -3.73 18.64
CA PHE A 434 19.78 -3.71 19.91
C PHE A 434 18.99 -5.00 20.16
N LYS A 435 18.72 -5.27 21.44
CA LYS A 435 17.82 -6.34 21.87
C LYS A 435 16.36 -5.94 21.69
N PRO A 436 15.47 -6.90 21.37
CA PRO A 436 14.06 -6.64 21.12
C PRO A 436 13.25 -6.48 22.41
N ASP A 437 13.69 -5.59 23.29
CA ASP A 437 13.03 -5.28 24.55
C ASP A 437 11.81 -4.36 24.34
N GLY A 438 10.78 -4.50 25.20
CA GLY A 438 9.57 -3.68 25.13
C GLY A 438 8.45 -4.28 24.27
N THR A 439 7.52 -3.47 23.86
CA THR A 439 6.41 -3.84 22.96
C THR A 439 6.87 -3.96 21.50
N TYR A 440 6.09 -4.63 20.66
CA TYR A 440 6.41 -4.69 19.21
C TYR A 440 6.47 -3.30 18.58
N ASP A 441 5.61 -2.37 18.99
CA ASP A 441 5.60 -1.00 18.49
C ASP A 441 6.85 -0.21 18.90
N GLU A 442 7.32 -0.38 20.11
CA GLU A 442 8.56 0.25 20.59
C GLU A 442 9.79 -0.26 19.81
N ILE A 443 9.84 -1.57 19.54
CA ILE A 443 10.91 -2.19 18.72
C ILE A 443 10.88 -1.62 17.28
N VAL A 444 9.68 -1.52 16.69
CA VAL A 444 9.48 -0.93 15.36
C VAL A 444 9.93 0.51 15.33
N GLN A 445 9.48 1.31 16.29
CA GLN A 445 9.77 2.74 16.35
C GLN A 445 11.28 3.00 16.58
N LYS A 446 11.92 2.18 17.41
CA LYS A 446 13.37 2.28 17.63
C LYS A 446 14.14 2.03 16.34
N ALA A 447 13.85 0.95 15.60
CA ALA A 447 14.52 0.65 14.35
C ALA A 447 14.25 1.73 13.28
N GLU A 448 13.00 2.21 13.19
CA GLU A 448 12.60 3.26 12.26
C GLU A 448 13.34 4.57 12.52
N ASN A 449 13.46 4.99 13.78
CA ASN A 449 14.16 6.21 14.17
C ASN A 449 15.65 6.13 13.84
N ILE A 450 16.33 5.03 14.20
CA ILE A 450 17.77 4.82 13.90
C ILE A 450 18.03 4.94 12.40
N ILE A 451 17.18 4.33 11.57
CA ILE A 451 17.38 4.33 10.12
C ILE A 451 17.01 5.68 9.50
N LYS A 452 15.94 6.33 9.98
CA LYS A 452 15.56 7.68 9.54
C LYS A 452 16.63 8.71 9.83
N GLU A 453 17.16 8.73 11.05
CA GLU A 453 18.22 9.63 11.46
C GLU A 453 19.41 9.52 10.48
N TYR A 454 19.86 8.30 10.20
CA TYR A 454 20.95 8.09 9.25
C TYR A 454 20.60 8.51 7.82
N VAL A 455 19.39 8.22 7.33
CA VAL A 455 19.02 8.42 5.91
C VAL A 455 18.68 9.87 5.59
N GLU A 456 18.09 10.59 6.54
CA GLU A 456 17.55 11.95 6.36
C GLU A 456 18.51 13.06 6.81
N GLU A 457 19.61 12.71 7.49
CA GLU A 457 20.79 13.59 7.67
C GLU A 457 21.61 13.74 6.36
#